data_b8d237eceab2451ddd9f1c358a367ee3
#
_entry.id   b8d237eceab2451ddd9f1c358a367ee3
#
_cell.length_a   1.000
_cell.length_b   1.000
_cell.length_c   1.000
_cell.angle_alpha   90.00
_cell.angle_beta   90.00
_cell.angle_gamma   90.00
#
_symmetry.space_group_name_H-M   'P 1'
#
loop_
_entity.id
_entity.type
_entity.pdbx_description
1 polymer ?
#
loop_
_entity_poly.entity_id
_entity_poly.type
_entity_poly.pdbx_seq_one_letter_code
_entity_poly.pdbx_strand_id
1 'polypeptide(L)'
;MNIFEDEFKKIGAKPEIQTWFAQGNEYKNIIVSYNPGKTRRLIVGAHYDVCGNQPGADDNASAVAGLLETARLVFEHGPQTDYRIDFVAYCLEEPPFFGSTSMGSYIHAKSLFDNKTDVIGMICLEMIGYFSDAPNSQPFPTPELAKLYPHTANFIIVVGIRKYAAFNNKVHQLMSADSAIDVQVISFPSGDGLAGLSDHSSYWKFGYNALMINDTAFLRNPNYHLKSDTIDTLDFKKMTGVINSAYKAITKII
;
A
#
# COMPACT_ATOMS: atom_id res chain seq x y z
N MET A 1 -23.15 3.52 7.41
CA MET A 1 -22.39 2.38 7.95
C MET A 1 -21.17 2.24 7.08
N ASN A 2 -19.97 2.23 7.65
CA ASN A 2 -18.75 2.23 6.85
C ASN A 2 -18.36 0.77 6.55
N ILE A 3 -18.27 0.40 5.29
CA ILE A 3 -17.98 -0.98 4.86
C ILE A 3 -16.69 -1.52 5.51
N PHE A 4 -15.68 -0.68 5.70
CA PHE A 4 -14.41 -1.06 6.34
C PHE A 4 -14.59 -1.46 7.81
N GLU A 5 -15.39 -0.69 8.56
CA GLU A 5 -15.66 -1.01 9.96
C GLU A 5 -16.35 -2.36 10.07
N ASP A 6 -17.27 -2.66 9.16
CA ASP A 6 -18.00 -3.92 9.18
C ASP A 6 -17.10 -5.10 8.77
N GLU A 7 -16.27 -4.96 7.75
CA GLU A 7 -15.32 -6.01 7.36
C GLU A 7 -14.28 -6.29 8.47
N PHE A 8 -13.73 -5.25 9.08
CA PHE A 8 -12.81 -5.42 10.20
C PHE A 8 -13.48 -6.06 11.45
N LYS A 9 -14.73 -5.72 11.73
CA LYS A 9 -15.49 -6.36 12.84
C LYS A 9 -15.74 -7.85 12.58
N LYS A 10 -15.97 -8.26 11.33
CA LYS A 10 -16.17 -9.68 10.96
C LYS A 10 -14.95 -10.55 11.31
N ILE A 11 -13.75 -10.01 11.23
CA ILE A 11 -12.52 -10.72 11.61
C ILE A 11 -12.15 -10.59 13.11
N GLY A 12 -13.06 -10.04 13.91
CA GLY A 12 -12.84 -9.84 15.35
C GLY A 12 -11.95 -8.65 15.71
N ALA A 13 -11.61 -7.79 14.75
CA ALA A 13 -10.85 -6.59 14.99
C ALA A 13 -11.74 -5.47 15.56
N LYS A 14 -11.13 -4.57 16.35
CA LYS A 14 -11.80 -3.38 16.89
C LYS A 14 -11.30 -2.15 16.13
N PRO A 15 -12.10 -1.57 15.21
CA PRO A 15 -11.71 -0.36 14.49
C PRO A 15 -11.56 0.85 15.43
N GLU A 16 -10.51 1.60 15.21
CA GLU A 16 -10.26 2.93 15.74
C GLU A 16 -10.44 3.94 14.61
N ILE A 17 -11.16 5.05 14.86
CA ILE A 17 -11.43 6.08 13.86
C ILE A 17 -10.59 7.30 14.19
N GLN A 18 -9.72 7.69 13.26
CA GLN A 18 -8.97 8.95 13.33
C GLN A 18 -9.67 9.98 12.44
N THR A 19 -10.17 11.08 13.03
CA THR A 19 -10.93 12.11 12.33
C THR A 19 -10.15 13.40 12.22
N TRP A 20 -10.36 14.14 11.12
CA TRP A 20 -9.86 15.51 10.93
C TRP A 20 -10.80 16.30 10.00
N PHE A 21 -10.56 17.61 9.92
CA PHE A 21 -11.30 18.49 9.01
C PHE A 21 -10.40 19.02 7.91
N ALA A 22 -10.88 19.00 6.67
CA ALA A 22 -10.25 19.64 5.53
C ALA A 22 -11.32 20.32 4.67
N GLN A 23 -11.09 21.56 4.27
CA GLN A 23 -12.04 22.36 3.47
C GLN A 23 -13.48 22.34 4.01
N GLY A 24 -13.63 22.33 5.34
CA GLY A 24 -14.94 22.37 6.01
C GLY A 24 -15.67 21.03 6.14
N ASN A 25 -15.11 19.94 5.63
CA ASN A 25 -15.68 18.60 5.73
C ASN A 25 -14.87 17.72 6.71
N GLU A 26 -15.57 16.79 7.37
CA GLU A 26 -14.95 15.77 8.21
C GLU A 26 -14.52 14.57 7.38
N TYR A 27 -13.29 14.11 7.61
CA TYR A 27 -12.69 12.92 6.99
C TYR A 27 -12.17 11.95 8.02
N LYS A 28 -11.95 10.70 7.63
CA LYS A 28 -11.63 9.61 8.56
C LYS A 28 -10.61 8.66 7.98
N ASN A 29 -9.61 8.28 8.79
CA ASN A 29 -8.89 7.03 8.61
C ASN A 29 -9.54 5.95 9.48
N ILE A 30 -9.53 4.71 9.02
CA ILE A 30 -9.99 3.55 9.78
C ILE A 30 -8.76 2.69 10.09
N ILE A 31 -8.54 2.40 11.38
CA ILE A 31 -7.35 1.71 11.86
C ILE A 31 -7.76 0.48 12.63
N VAL A 32 -7.14 -0.67 12.35
CA VAL A 32 -7.23 -1.84 13.22
C VAL A 32 -5.84 -2.36 13.56
N SER A 33 -5.69 -2.91 14.75
CA SER A 33 -4.39 -3.31 15.29
C SER A 33 -4.37 -4.76 15.69
N TYR A 34 -3.41 -5.50 15.17
CA TYR A 34 -3.02 -6.81 15.67
C TYR A 34 -1.89 -6.64 16.70
N ASN A 35 -1.93 -7.42 17.80
CA ASN A 35 -1.00 -7.30 18.93
C ASN A 35 -0.91 -5.87 19.52
N PRO A 36 -2.04 -5.24 19.92
CA PRO A 36 -2.07 -3.83 20.33
C PRO A 36 -1.21 -3.51 21.57
N GLY A 37 -0.82 -4.50 22.34
CA GLY A 37 0.05 -4.34 23.51
C GLY A 37 1.53 -4.17 23.19
N LYS A 38 1.97 -4.37 21.94
CA LYS A 38 3.35 -4.16 21.53
C LYS A 38 3.59 -2.67 21.20
N THR A 39 4.77 -2.15 21.56
CA THR A 39 5.13 -0.73 21.39
C THR A 39 5.65 -0.39 20.00
N ARG A 40 6.47 -1.30 19.42
CA ARG A 40 6.96 -1.14 18.04
C ARG A 40 5.86 -1.44 17.06
N ARG A 41 5.76 -0.67 15.98
CA ARG A 41 4.66 -0.80 15.01
C ARG A 41 5.16 -0.97 13.59
N LEU A 42 4.56 -1.92 12.88
CA LEU A 42 4.56 -1.96 11.42
C LEU A 42 3.22 -1.42 10.95
N ILE A 43 3.24 -0.49 10.00
CA ILE A 43 2.04 0.07 9.40
C ILE A 43 1.84 -0.56 8.03
N VAL A 44 0.61 -0.98 7.75
CA VAL A 44 0.17 -1.43 6.43
C VAL A 44 -1.02 -0.58 6.03
N GLY A 45 -0.98 0.04 4.86
CA GLY A 45 -2.04 0.97 4.50
C GLY A 45 -2.37 0.99 3.01
N ALA A 46 -3.59 1.44 2.71
CA ALA A 46 -4.08 1.72 1.37
C ALA A 46 -5.10 2.86 1.45
N HIS A 47 -5.16 3.72 0.44
CA HIS A 47 -6.21 4.72 0.37
C HIS A 47 -7.51 4.13 -0.17
N TYR A 48 -8.65 4.71 0.24
CA TYR A 48 -9.98 4.23 -0.13
C TYR A 48 -10.82 5.25 -0.89
N ASP A 49 -10.30 6.45 -1.09
CA ASP A 49 -10.90 7.45 -1.97
C ASP A 49 -10.52 7.15 -3.44
N VAL A 50 -11.24 7.76 -4.36
CA VAL A 50 -11.06 7.59 -5.80
C VAL A 50 -10.92 8.93 -6.50
N CYS A 51 -10.21 8.98 -7.61
CA CYS A 51 -10.07 10.16 -8.43
C CYS A 51 -11.42 10.53 -9.07
N GLY A 52 -11.99 11.66 -8.65
CA GLY A 52 -13.28 12.15 -9.18
C GLY A 52 -14.44 11.17 -9.00
N ASN A 53 -15.04 10.71 -10.12
CA ASN A 53 -16.21 9.81 -10.13
C ASN A 53 -15.88 8.49 -10.86
N GLN A 54 -14.63 8.04 -10.77
CA GLN A 54 -14.20 6.78 -11.39
C GLN A 54 -14.66 5.58 -10.56
N PRO A 55 -14.79 4.38 -11.14
CA PRO A 55 -15.05 3.16 -10.37
C PRO A 55 -13.90 2.82 -9.40
N GLY A 56 -12.64 3.06 -9.80
CA GLY A 56 -11.47 2.87 -8.96
C GLY A 56 -11.22 1.41 -8.58
N ALA A 57 -11.41 0.48 -9.52
CA ALA A 57 -11.28 -0.93 -9.21
C ALA A 57 -9.84 -1.33 -8.93
N ASP A 58 -8.89 -0.85 -9.75
CA ASP A 58 -7.47 -1.02 -9.47
C ASP A 58 -6.96 0.12 -8.58
N ASP A 59 -7.33 1.36 -8.88
CA ASP A 59 -6.98 2.57 -8.16
C ASP A 59 -8.12 3.09 -7.26
N ASN A 60 -8.25 2.64 -5.98
CA ASN A 60 -7.33 1.75 -5.26
C ASN A 60 -8.10 0.62 -4.53
N ALA A 61 -9.28 0.19 -5.07
CA ALA A 61 -10.06 -0.86 -4.43
C ALA A 61 -9.32 -2.21 -4.42
N SER A 62 -8.41 -2.47 -5.39
CA SER A 62 -7.56 -3.66 -5.40
C SER A 62 -6.67 -3.71 -4.16
N ALA A 63 -6.00 -2.61 -3.82
CA ALA A 63 -5.15 -2.50 -2.64
C ALA A 63 -5.96 -2.47 -1.33
N VAL A 64 -7.14 -1.86 -1.34
CA VAL A 64 -8.07 -1.91 -0.19
C VAL A 64 -8.49 -3.35 0.10
N ALA A 65 -8.86 -4.12 -0.93
CA ALA A 65 -9.17 -5.53 -0.76
C ALA A 65 -7.94 -6.32 -0.27
N GLY A 66 -6.75 -5.97 -0.77
CA GLY A 66 -5.48 -6.52 -0.28
C GLY A 66 -5.21 -6.21 1.19
N LEU A 67 -5.50 -4.98 1.64
CA LEU A 67 -5.39 -4.57 3.04
C LEU A 67 -6.32 -5.37 3.94
N LEU A 68 -7.59 -5.47 3.56
CA LEU A 68 -8.61 -6.21 4.30
C LEU A 68 -8.29 -7.70 4.39
N GLU A 69 -7.88 -8.30 3.27
CA GLU A 69 -7.55 -9.73 3.21
C GLU A 69 -6.25 -10.05 3.97
N THR A 70 -5.24 -9.19 3.88
CA THR A 70 -4.01 -9.35 4.67
C THR A 70 -4.31 -9.23 6.18
N ALA A 71 -5.17 -8.29 6.58
CA ALA A 71 -5.63 -8.19 7.95
C ALA A 71 -6.37 -9.46 8.37
N ARG A 72 -7.31 -9.96 7.55
CA ARG A 72 -8.04 -11.22 7.82
C ARG A 72 -7.08 -12.37 8.06
N LEU A 73 -6.10 -12.57 7.19
CA LEU A 73 -5.09 -13.63 7.32
C LEU A 73 -4.27 -13.49 8.61
N VAL A 74 -3.89 -12.26 9.00
CA VAL A 74 -3.15 -12.02 10.24
C VAL A 74 -4.00 -12.35 11.48
N PHE A 75 -5.26 -11.92 11.51
CA PHE A 75 -6.15 -12.20 12.64
C PHE A 75 -6.53 -13.69 12.74
N GLU A 76 -6.74 -14.36 11.60
CA GLU A 76 -7.10 -15.78 11.55
C GLU A 76 -5.93 -16.70 11.90
N HIS A 77 -4.74 -16.45 11.34
CA HIS A 77 -3.58 -17.32 11.56
C HIS A 77 -2.83 -17.01 12.86
N GLY A 78 -3.02 -15.84 13.46
CA GLY A 78 -2.43 -15.46 14.73
C GLY A 78 -0.89 -15.51 14.77
N PRO A 79 -0.15 -14.90 13.82
CA PRO A 79 1.29 -15.00 13.77
C PRO A 79 1.93 -14.44 15.04
N GLN A 80 2.98 -15.11 15.55
CA GLN A 80 3.73 -14.63 16.69
C GLN A 80 4.69 -13.52 16.21
N THR A 81 4.33 -12.26 16.48
CA THR A 81 5.16 -11.10 16.17
C THR A 81 5.56 -10.35 17.44
N ASP A 82 6.79 -9.82 17.48
CA ASP A 82 7.27 -8.97 18.56
C ASP A 82 6.89 -7.50 18.38
N TYR A 83 6.01 -7.22 17.43
CA TYR A 83 5.53 -5.89 17.06
C TYR A 83 4.02 -5.90 16.84
N ARG A 84 3.43 -4.73 16.98
CA ARG A 84 2.05 -4.41 16.59
C ARG A 84 1.99 -4.20 15.09
N ILE A 85 0.93 -4.68 14.45
CA ILE A 85 0.63 -4.38 13.05
C ILE A 85 -0.62 -3.51 13.03
N ASP A 86 -0.50 -2.30 12.49
CA ASP A 86 -1.63 -1.40 12.26
C ASP A 86 -2.01 -1.43 10.78
N PHE A 87 -3.23 -1.88 10.48
CA PHE A 87 -3.84 -1.82 9.16
C PHE A 87 -4.65 -0.53 9.08
N VAL A 88 -4.36 0.32 8.10
CA VAL A 88 -4.92 1.66 8.01
C VAL A 88 -5.51 1.91 6.63
N ALA A 89 -6.83 2.14 6.57
CA ALA A 89 -7.47 2.65 5.37
C ALA A 89 -7.43 4.19 5.42
N TYR A 90 -6.75 4.80 4.44
CA TYR A 90 -6.54 6.25 4.35
C TYR A 90 -7.60 6.93 3.49
N CYS A 91 -7.86 8.20 3.78
CA CYS A 91 -8.71 9.06 2.97
C CYS A 91 -7.90 10.25 2.44
N LEU A 92 -8.36 10.83 1.32
CA LEU A 92 -7.78 12.03 0.71
C LEU A 92 -6.35 11.82 0.17
N GLU A 93 -6.09 10.67 -0.44
CA GLU A 93 -4.88 10.47 -1.23
C GLU A 93 -4.97 11.20 -2.56
N GLU A 94 -6.12 11.15 -3.19
CA GLU A 94 -6.39 11.64 -4.54
C GLU A 94 -6.44 13.18 -4.68
N PRO A 95 -6.23 13.73 -5.89
CA PRO A 95 -6.48 15.15 -6.14
C PRO A 95 -7.89 15.60 -5.71
N PRO A 96 -8.03 16.79 -5.12
CA PRO A 96 -7.03 17.86 -5.02
C PRO A 96 -6.14 17.80 -3.78
N PHE A 97 -6.20 16.75 -2.97
CA PHE A 97 -5.51 16.67 -1.68
C PHE A 97 -4.13 16.01 -1.76
N PHE A 98 -3.81 15.34 -2.85
CA PHE A 98 -2.53 14.67 -3.04
C PHE A 98 -1.33 15.58 -2.69
N GLY A 99 -0.38 15.03 -1.93
CA GLY A 99 0.82 15.73 -1.49
C GLY A 99 0.61 16.78 -0.38
N SER A 100 -0.66 17.07 -0.01
CA SER A 100 -0.99 18.04 1.03
C SER A 100 -0.87 17.47 2.45
N THR A 101 -0.94 18.36 3.43
CA THR A 101 -1.00 17.98 4.85
C THR A 101 -2.40 17.51 5.28
N SER A 102 -3.36 17.49 4.37
CA SER A 102 -4.72 16.99 4.61
C SER A 102 -4.87 15.51 4.25
N MET A 103 -3.91 14.90 3.55
CA MET A 103 -3.93 13.46 3.27
C MET A 103 -4.05 12.65 4.57
N GLY A 104 -4.88 11.62 4.57
CA GLY A 104 -5.05 10.73 5.73
C GLY A 104 -3.74 10.11 6.20
N SER A 105 -2.88 9.72 5.26
CA SER A 105 -1.54 9.20 5.56
C SER A 105 -0.64 10.23 6.24
N TYR A 106 -0.72 11.50 5.84
CA TYR A 106 0.02 12.57 6.52
C TYR A 106 -0.48 12.76 7.96
N ILE A 107 -1.79 12.82 8.16
CA ILE A 107 -2.42 12.93 9.48
C ILE A 107 -2.00 11.77 10.39
N HIS A 108 -2.01 10.54 9.86
CA HIS A 108 -1.62 9.36 10.61
C HIS A 108 -0.12 9.37 10.93
N ALA A 109 0.75 9.60 9.95
CA ALA A 109 2.20 9.66 10.14
C ALA A 109 2.59 10.76 11.13
N LYS A 110 1.94 11.94 11.05
CA LYS A 110 2.13 13.04 12.00
C LYS A 110 1.75 12.64 13.42
N SER A 111 0.63 11.95 13.60
CA SER A 111 0.19 11.50 14.93
C SER A 111 1.20 10.52 15.56
N LEU A 112 1.78 9.62 14.77
CA LEU A 112 2.82 8.70 15.22
C LEU A 112 4.10 9.47 15.64
N PHE A 113 4.48 10.49 14.84
CA PHE A 113 5.64 11.33 15.12
C PHE A 113 5.48 12.17 16.39
N ASP A 114 4.34 12.84 16.54
CA ASP A 114 4.04 13.66 17.72
C ASP A 114 4.04 12.82 19.01
N ASN A 115 3.56 11.56 18.92
CA ASN A 115 3.57 10.61 20.03
C ASN A 115 4.89 9.85 20.19
N LYS A 116 5.94 10.17 19.41
CA LYS A 116 7.24 9.50 19.44
C LYS A 116 7.15 7.97 19.32
N THR A 117 6.22 7.50 18.50
CA THR A 117 5.97 6.07 18.30
C THR A 117 7.15 5.41 17.58
N ASP A 118 7.60 4.27 18.07
CA ASP A 118 8.64 3.44 17.42
C ASP A 118 8.00 2.72 16.23
N VAL A 119 8.27 3.22 15.02
CA VAL A 119 7.75 2.68 13.75
C VAL A 119 8.86 1.93 13.02
N ILE A 120 8.68 0.62 12.83
CA ILE A 120 9.56 -0.24 12.03
C ILE A 120 9.60 0.24 10.59
N GLY A 121 8.41 0.50 10.05
CA GLY A 121 8.21 1.01 8.70
C GLY A 121 6.73 1.03 8.32
N MET A 122 6.46 1.57 7.13
CA MET A 122 5.13 1.57 6.50
C MET A 122 5.20 0.87 5.15
N ILE A 123 4.28 -0.05 4.92
CA ILE A 123 4.06 -0.74 3.65
C ILE A 123 2.74 -0.21 3.08
N CYS A 124 2.83 0.54 1.98
CA CYS A 124 1.68 1.02 1.23
C CYS A 124 1.31 -0.03 0.18
N LEU A 125 0.06 -0.40 0.12
CA LEU A 125 -0.51 -1.13 -1.01
C LEU A 125 -1.17 -0.10 -1.94
N GLU A 126 -0.79 -0.15 -3.22
CA GLU A 126 -1.20 0.83 -4.21
C GLU A 126 -1.34 0.16 -5.56
N MET A 127 -2.58 0.05 -6.11
CA MET A 127 -2.84 -0.62 -7.38
C MET A 127 -2.11 -1.96 -7.48
N ILE A 128 -2.75 -3.04 -7.07
CA ILE A 128 -2.15 -4.37 -7.02
C ILE A 128 -2.89 -5.41 -7.85
N GLY A 129 -3.79 -4.96 -8.73
CA GLY A 129 -4.76 -5.82 -9.41
C GLY A 129 -4.62 -5.94 -10.92
N TYR A 130 -3.94 -5.02 -11.62
CA TYR A 130 -3.84 -5.04 -13.07
C TYR A 130 -2.59 -5.77 -13.56
N PHE A 131 -2.78 -6.81 -14.38
CA PHE A 131 -1.69 -7.61 -14.94
C PHE A 131 -1.96 -7.98 -16.40
N SER A 132 -0.89 -8.25 -17.15
CA SER A 132 -0.96 -8.74 -18.52
C SER A 132 0.19 -9.70 -18.80
N ASP A 133 -0.09 -10.86 -19.38
CA ASP A 133 0.94 -11.80 -19.85
C ASP A 133 1.33 -11.56 -21.32
N ALA A 134 0.77 -10.53 -21.97
CA ALA A 134 1.14 -10.17 -23.33
C ALA A 134 2.60 -9.71 -23.42
N PRO A 135 3.36 -10.11 -24.44
CA PRO A 135 4.72 -9.59 -24.66
C PRO A 135 4.72 -8.07 -24.78
N ASN A 136 5.73 -7.41 -24.18
CA ASN A 136 5.92 -5.96 -24.21
C ASN A 136 4.74 -5.15 -23.63
N SER A 137 3.97 -5.75 -22.70
CA SER A 137 2.86 -5.10 -22.02
C SER A 137 3.30 -4.16 -20.89
N GLN A 138 4.62 -4.14 -20.53
CA GLN A 138 5.18 -3.24 -19.52
C GLN A 138 5.98 -2.12 -20.17
N PRO A 139 5.42 -0.92 -20.32
CA PRO A 139 6.16 0.28 -20.71
C PRO A 139 7.04 0.79 -19.57
N PHE A 140 8.10 1.51 -19.94
CA PHE A 140 9.00 2.16 -18.99
C PHE A 140 9.21 3.63 -19.37
N PRO A 141 9.35 4.54 -18.40
CA PRO A 141 9.55 5.97 -18.67
C PRO A 141 10.93 6.29 -19.23
N THR A 142 11.91 5.39 -19.04
CA THR A 142 13.26 5.55 -19.57
C THR A 142 13.84 4.23 -20.11
N PRO A 143 14.75 4.30 -21.12
CA PRO A 143 15.43 3.10 -21.64
C PRO A 143 16.28 2.37 -20.59
N GLU A 144 16.79 3.09 -19.59
CA GLU A 144 17.58 2.52 -18.49
C GLU A 144 16.74 1.59 -17.64
N LEU A 145 15.52 1.99 -17.28
CA LEU A 145 14.59 1.14 -16.53
C LEU A 145 14.15 -0.06 -17.37
N ALA A 146 13.90 0.13 -18.66
CA ALA A 146 13.56 -0.95 -19.57
C ALA A 146 14.65 -2.04 -19.67
N LYS A 147 15.92 -1.73 -19.43
CA LYS A 147 17.00 -2.71 -19.41
C LYS A 147 17.09 -3.52 -18.11
N LEU A 148 16.47 -3.04 -17.04
CA LEU A 148 16.62 -3.61 -15.70
C LEU A 148 15.45 -4.51 -15.29
N TYR A 149 14.28 -4.32 -15.90
CA TYR A 149 13.04 -4.96 -15.46
C TYR A 149 12.36 -5.75 -16.59
N PRO A 150 11.48 -6.74 -16.24
CA PRO A 150 10.74 -7.52 -17.22
C PRO A 150 9.85 -6.63 -18.11
N HIS A 151 9.76 -6.96 -19.40
CA HIS A 151 8.92 -6.26 -20.36
C HIS A 151 7.46 -6.77 -20.41
N THR A 152 7.15 -7.80 -19.65
CA THR A 152 5.79 -8.33 -19.50
C THR A 152 5.21 -7.84 -18.17
N ALA A 153 4.01 -7.31 -18.20
CA ALA A 153 3.33 -6.69 -17.05
C ALA A 153 2.73 -7.75 -16.10
N ASN A 154 3.54 -8.73 -15.68
CA ASN A 154 3.11 -9.85 -14.84
C ASN A 154 3.89 -9.99 -13.52
N PHE A 155 4.49 -8.90 -13.07
CA PHE A 155 5.20 -8.78 -11.80
C PHE A 155 4.57 -7.71 -10.92
N ILE A 156 4.92 -7.73 -9.63
CA ILE A 156 4.66 -6.64 -8.68
C ILE A 156 5.99 -5.98 -8.31
N ILE A 157 5.99 -4.70 -7.96
CA ILE A 157 7.22 -3.98 -7.61
C ILE A 157 7.16 -3.32 -6.24
N VAL A 158 8.24 -3.46 -5.47
CA VAL A 158 8.49 -2.73 -4.23
C VAL A 158 9.22 -1.44 -4.58
N VAL A 159 8.57 -0.31 -4.36
CA VAL A 159 9.07 1.04 -4.69
C VAL A 159 9.45 1.79 -3.42
N GLY A 160 10.67 2.29 -3.34
CA GLY A 160 11.12 3.09 -2.21
C GLY A 160 12.27 4.02 -2.59
N ILE A 161 12.97 4.55 -1.59
CA ILE A 161 14.13 5.44 -1.81
C ILE A 161 15.40 4.85 -1.17
N ARG A 162 16.56 5.24 -1.70
CA ARG A 162 17.89 4.74 -1.27
C ARG A 162 18.15 4.94 0.22
N LYS A 163 17.62 6.00 0.81
CA LYS A 163 17.72 6.25 2.25
C LYS A 163 17.21 5.08 3.08
N TYR A 164 16.21 4.36 2.59
CA TYR A 164 15.56 3.23 3.27
C TYR A 164 15.75 1.90 2.54
N ALA A 165 16.81 1.77 1.74
CA ALA A 165 17.06 0.59 0.91
C ALA A 165 17.13 -0.73 1.72
N ALA A 166 17.62 -0.68 2.95
CA ALA A 166 17.65 -1.87 3.82
C ALA A 166 16.24 -2.42 4.09
N PHE A 167 15.28 -1.53 4.38
CA PHE A 167 13.88 -1.89 4.57
C PHE A 167 13.25 -2.38 3.27
N ASN A 168 13.47 -1.67 2.16
CA ASN A 168 12.95 -2.05 0.84
C ASN A 168 13.42 -3.45 0.42
N ASN A 169 14.72 -3.71 0.55
CA ASN A 169 15.31 -5.01 0.20
C ASN A 169 14.83 -6.14 1.13
N LYS A 170 14.63 -5.86 2.42
CA LYS A 170 14.09 -6.85 3.36
C LYS A 170 12.66 -7.24 2.98
N VAL A 171 11.79 -6.27 2.67
CA VAL A 171 10.41 -6.55 2.22
C VAL A 171 10.44 -7.32 0.90
N HIS A 172 11.22 -6.88 -0.09
CA HIS A 172 11.40 -7.59 -1.35
C HIS A 172 11.84 -9.04 -1.15
N GLN A 173 12.87 -9.29 -0.34
CA GLN A 173 13.37 -10.64 -0.04
C GLN A 173 12.28 -11.53 0.54
N LEU A 174 11.51 -11.01 1.50
CA LEU A 174 10.43 -11.76 2.15
C LEU A 174 9.25 -12.03 1.21
N MET A 175 8.91 -11.06 0.36
CA MET A 175 7.87 -11.23 -0.64
C MET A 175 8.26 -12.24 -1.73
N SER A 176 9.52 -12.24 -2.16
CA SER A 176 10.03 -13.13 -3.21
C SER A 176 10.20 -14.58 -2.75
N ALA A 177 10.26 -14.83 -1.44
CA ALA A 177 10.42 -16.18 -0.90
C ALA A 177 9.14 -17.01 -1.15
N ASP A 178 9.23 -18.04 -1.99
CA ASP A 178 8.11 -18.92 -2.38
C ASP A 178 6.90 -18.15 -2.94
N SER A 179 7.16 -17.08 -3.69
CA SER A 179 6.11 -16.25 -4.29
C SER A 179 5.53 -16.90 -5.55
N ALA A 180 4.19 -16.82 -5.67
CA ALA A 180 3.48 -17.19 -6.89
C ALA A 180 3.47 -16.06 -7.94
N ILE A 181 4.02 -14.88 -7.61
CA ILE A 181 4.17 -13.73 -8.47
C ILE A 181 5.64 -13.28 -8.47
N ASP A 182 6.15 -12.83 -9.62
CA ASP A 182 7.46 -12.20 -9.68
C ASP A 182 7.45 -10.88 -8.92
N VAL A 183 8.42 -10.67 -8.03
CA VAL A 183 8.52 -9.47 -7.20
C VAL A 183 9.80 -8.73 -7.55
N GLN A 184 9.65 -7.51 -8.02
CA GLN A 184 10.76 -6.63 -8.35
C GLN A 184 10.99 -5.59 -7.23
N VAL A 185 12.13 -4.90 -7.24
CA VAL A 185 12.43 -3.83 -6.28
C VAL A 185 13.15 -2.68 -6.96
N ILE A 186 12.75 -1.45 -6.61
CA ILE A 186 13.45 -0.24 -7.01
C ILE A 186 13.62 0.69 -5.81
N SER A 187 14.82 1.30 -5.70
CA SER A 187 15.09 2.35 -4.71
C SER A 187 15.60 3.59 -5.43
N PHE A 188 14.72 4.58 -5.59
CA PHE A 188 15.03 5.86 -6.23
C PHE A 188 16.00 6.71 -5.38
N PRO A 189 16.74 7.63 -5.98
CA PRO A 189 17.67 8.50 -5.23
C PRO A 189 16.95 9.38 -4.19
N SER A 190 15.75 9.89 -4.51
CA SER A 190 14.91 10.74 -3.65
C SER A 190 13.45 10.33 -3.73
N GLY A 191 12.60 10.96 -2.93
CA GLY A 191 11.15 10.76 -2.94
C GLY A 191 10.40 11.56 -4.01
N ASP A 192 11.13 12.23 -4.91
CA ASP A 192 10.52 13.02 -5.98
C ASP A 192 10.09 12.15 -7.18
N GLY A 193 9.16 12.64 -7.98
CA GLY A 193 8.67 11.97 -9.18
C GLY A 193 8.03 10.62 -8.87
N LEU A 194 8.37 9.59 -9.62
CA LEU A 194 7.74 8.26 -9.54
C LEU A 194 7.87 7.56 -8.17
N ALA A 195 8.84 7.96 -7.36
CA ALA A 195 9.05 7.34 -6.06
C ALA A 195 7.94 7.68 -5.06
N GLY A 196 7.40 8.89 -5.08
CA GLY A 196 6.56 9.44 -4.01
C GLY A 196 5.08 9.57 -4.37
N LEU A 197 4.56 8.73 -5.27
CA LEU A 197 3.22 8.83 -5.85
C LEU A 197 2.14 8.10 -5.05
N SER A 198 2.28 7.98 -3.73
CA SER A 198 1.21 7.48 -2.85
C SER A 198 1.49 7.79 -1.37
N ASP A 199 0.67 7.25 -0.49
CA ASP A 199 0.61 7.44 0.97
C ASP A 199 1.94 7.25 1.71
N HIS A 200 2.80 6.34 1.24
CA HIS A 200 4.12 6.09 1.82
C HIS A 200 5.01 7.33 1.85
N SER A 201 4.84 8.25 0.90
CA SER A 201 5.60 9.50 0.83
C SER A 201 5.35 10.42 2.03
N SER A 202 4.16 10.37 2.61
CA SER A 202 3.81 11.08 3.82
C SER A 202 4.66 10.67 5.02
N TYR A 203 5.00 9.38 5.11
CA TYR A 203 5.85 8.84 6.20
C TYR A 203 7.30 9.28 6.08
N TRP A 204 7.82 9.44 4.86
CA TRP A 204 9.17 9.96 4.63
C TRP A 204 9.36 11.38 5.17
N LYS A 205 8.28 12.21 5.17
CA LYS A 205 8.31 13.58 5.73
C LYS A 205 8.63 13.60 7.22
N PHE A 206 8.33 12.51 7.92
CA PHE A 206 8.60 12.33 9.36
C PHE A 206 9.81 11.42 9.66
N GLY A 207 10.55 11.01 8.63
CA GLY A 207 11.77 10.22 8.77
C GLY A 207 11.56 8.73 8.95
N TYR A 208 10.36 8.22 8.77
CA TYR A 208 10.04 6.79 8.84
C TYR A 208 10.48 6.02 7.59
N ASN A 209 10.88 4.76 7.77
CA ASN A 209 10.98 3.83 6.66
C ASN A 209 9.60 3.69 6.02
N ALA A 210 9.50 3.81 4.71
CA ALA A 210 8.27 3.52 4.00
C ALA A 210 8.54 3.10 2.56
N LEU A 211 7.65 2.30 2.02
CA LEU A 211 7.68 1.82 0.65
C LEU A 211 6.26 1.59 0.12
N MET A 212 6.14 1.47 -1.19
CA MET A 212 4.92 1.15 -1.90
C MET A 212 5.07 -0.21 -2.60
N ILE A 213 4.07 -1.06 -2.51
CA ILE A 213 3.90 -2.27 -3.33
C ILE A 213 2.89 -1.92 -4.41
N ASN A 214 3.31 -2.00 -5.69
CA ASN A 214 2.55 -1.44 -6.79
C ASN A 214 2.72 -2.28 -8.07
N ASP A 215 1.69 -2.32 -8.89
CA ASP A 215 1.72 -2.99 -10.19
C ASP A 215 2.30 -2.13 -11.32
N THR A 216 2.84 -0.97 -11.01
CA THR A 216 3.35 0.10 -11.87
C THR A 216 2.29 1.09 -12.40
N ALA A 217 1.05 1.00 -11.91
CA ALA A 217 -0.01 1.97 -12.12
C ALA A 217 -0.16 2.44 -13.60
N PHE A 218 -0.24 3.73 -13.81
CA PHE A 218 -0.38 4.34 -15.14
C PHE A 218 0.70 3.96 -16.16
N LEU A 219 1.82 3.36 -15.72
CA LEU A 219 2.83 2.86 -16.66
C LEU A 219 2.35 1.61 -17.41
N ARG A 220 1.47 0.79 -16.81
CA ARG A 220 0.93 -0.41 -17.46
C ARG A 220 -0.59 -0.43 -17.62
N ASN A 221 -1.31 0.16 -16.66
CA ASN A 221 -2.77 0.15 -16.65
C ASN A 221 -3.36 1.30 -17.46
N PRO A 222 -3.91 1.04 -18.65
CA PRO A 222 -4.51 2.08 -19.49
C PRO A 222 -5.83 2.63 -18.92
N ASN A 223 -6.35 2.04 -17.86
CA ASN A 223 -7.62 2.43 -17.23
C ASN A 223 -7.42 3.42 -16.07
N TYR A 224 -6.16 3.70 -15.69
CA TYR A 224 -5.81 4.60 -14.59
C TYR A 224 -6.54 5.94 -14.69
N HIS A 225 -7.28 6.33 -13.64
CA HIS A 225 -8.10 7.54 -13.55
C HIS A 225 -9.18 7.66 -14.64
N LEU A 226 -9.64 6.53 -15.20
CA LEU A 226 -10.68 6.48 -16.21
C LEU A 226 -11.91 5.69 -15.74
N LYS A 227 -13.05 5.91 -16.39
CA LYS A 227 -14.30 5.14 -16.15
C LYS A 227 -14.17 3.66 -16.51
N SER A 228 -13.13 3.29 -17.22
CA SER A 228 -12.82 1.91 -17.58
C SER A 228 -12.03 1.16 -16.52
N ASP A 229 -11.65 1.82 -15.39
CA ASP A 229 -11.06 1.15 -14.24
C ASP A 229 -12.12 0.37 -13.45
N THR A 230 -12.49 -0.79 -13.99
CA THR A 230 -13.59 -1.63 -13.54
C THR A 230 -13.10 -3.02 -13.12
N ILE A 231 -13.88 -3.70 -12.30
CA ILE A 231 -13.50 -4.98 -11.67
C ILE A 231 -13.12 -6.08 -12.67
N ASP A 232 -13.66 -6.06 -13.88
CA ASP A 232 -13.38 -7.01 -14.95
C ASP A 232 -11.99 -6.81 -15.58
N THR A 233 -11.28 -5.72 -15.26
CA THR A 233 -9.90 -5.49 -15.68
C THR A 233 -8.86 -6.12 -14.75
N LEU A 234 -9.26 -6.64 -13.59
CA LEU A 234 -8.37 -7.15 -12.56
C LEU A 234 -8.05 -8.65 -12.73
N ASP A 235 -6.80 -9.03 -12.45
CA ASP A 235 -6.37 -10.43 -12.34
C ASP A 235 -6.37 -10.86 -10.86
N PHE A 236 -7.49 -11.37 -10.38
CA PHE A 236 -7.64 -11.83 -8.99
C PHE A 236 -6.67 -12.94 -8.59
N LYS A 237 -6.22 -13.77 -9.54
CA LYS A 237 -5.27 -14.84 -9.26
C LYS A 237 -3.90 -14.25 -8.94
N LYS A 238 -3.41 -13.31 -9.74
CA LYS A 238 -2.14 -12.63 -9.50
C LYS A 238 -2.21 -11.73 -8.27
N MET A 239 -3.32 -11.00 -8.09
CA MET A 239 -3.60 -10.21 -6.90
C MET A 239 -3.53 -11.06 -5.62
N THR A 240 -4.09 -12.28 -5.62
CA THR A 240 -3.96 -13.24 -4.51
C THR A 240 -2.48 -13.58 -4.24
N GLY A 241 -1.67 -13.74 -5.29
CA GLY A 241 -0.22 -13.95 -5.18
C GLY A 241 0.48 -12.78 -4.48
N VAL A 242 0.11 -11.54 -4.83
CA VAL A 242 0.62 -10.31 -4.17
C VAL A 242 0.25 -10.29 -2.70
N ILE A 243 -1.01 -10.52 -2.37
CA ILE A 243 -1.52 -10.52 -0.98
C ILE A 243 -0.78 -11.53 -0.12
N ASN A 244 -0.63 -12.77 -0.60
CA ASN A 244 0.10 -13.82 0.11
C ASN A 244 1.57 -13.47 0.33
N SER A 245 2.21 -12.83 -0.65
CA SER A 245 3.61 -12.38 -0.54
C SER A 245 3.74 -11.22 0.44
N ALA A 246 2.82 -10.25 0.40
CA ALA A 246 2.76 -9.14 1.36
C ALA A 246 2.54 -9.66 2.78
N TYR A 247 1.62 -10.61 2.99
CA TYR A 247 1.39 -11.26 4.28
C TYR A 247 2.68 -11.86 4.87
N LYS A 248 3.49 -12.56 4.03
CA LYS A 248 4.78 -13.11 4.49
C LYS A 248 5.74 -12.02 4.95
N ALA A 249 5.84 -10.92 4.19
CA ALA A 249 6.69 -9.79 4.56
C ALA A 249 6.20 -9.14 5.86
N ILE A 250 4.91 -8.86 5.97
CA ILE A 250 4.28 -8.20 7.12
C ILE A 250 4.47 -9.01 8.41
N THR A 251 4.44 -10.33 8.35
CA THR A 251 4.52 -11.20 9.53
C THR A 251 5.95 -11.63 9.91
N LYS A 252 6.96 -11.36 9.05
CA LYS A 252 8.35 -11.81 9.22
C LYS A 252 9.40 -10.69 9.08
N ILE A 253 8.99 -9.42 9.16
CA ILE A 253 9.86 -8.27 8.87
C ILE A 253 11.04 -8.13 9.84
N ILE A 254 10.90 -8.65 11.05
CA ILE A 254 11.93 -8.66 12.10
C ILE A 254 12.36 -10.11 12.38
#